data_b760e7ee7c0e6f5b4d666fbace6fc64f
#
_entry.id   b760e7ee7c0e6f5b4d666fbace6fc64f
#
_cell.length_a   1.000
_cell.length_b   1.000
_cell.length_c   1.000
_cell.angle_alpha   90.00
_cell.angle_beta   90.00
_cell.angle_gamma   90.00
#
_symmetry.space_group_name_H-M   'P 1'
#
loop_
_entity.id
_entity.type
_entity.pdbx_description
1 polymer ?
#
loop_
_entity_poly.entity_id
_entity_poly.type
_entity_poly.pdbx_seq_one_letter_code
_entity_poly.pdbx_strand_id
1 'polypeptide(L)'
;GTTWMQEITYLIYTEGDFEGSDKTPVHDRFNFIELNFEHPDPNVKVGLKRLEAETPPRLLKTHLSSNFFKKTLEKKKTKFIVVFRNPKDMLASYYNFYKMASFQFDSNGTWEEFFERFKNDKIVHGNYFDMQLSWWAYRNDPRVKIFKYEDMLKDPEQAVRQVAAFLEKDLSDDLIQKIVERTSFKSMKKNPMLNYSKFGGMDHKISPFMRKGQVGDWTNYFSKEQAKLVDEISAKKFETEGLYMEDGM
;
A
#
# COMPACT_ATOMS: atom_id res chain seq x y z
N GLY A 1 2.92 3.06 1.12
CA GLY A 1 3.92 1.97 1.03
C GLY A 1 3.52 0.82 0.10
N THR A 2 2.24 0.73 -0.32
CA THR A 2 1.75 -0.42 -1.10
C THR A 2 2.55 -0.66 -2.38
N THR A 3 2.74 0.35 -3.23
CA THR A 3 3.49 0.21 -4.49
C THR A 3 4.97 -0.12 -4.25
N TRP A 4 5.57 0.41 -3.18
CA TRP A 4 6.92 0.04 -2.77
C TRP A 4 7.00 -1.45 -2.42
N MET A 5 6.09 -1.93 -1.57
CA MET A 5 6.01 -3.33 -1.20
C MET A 5 5.69 -4.24 -2.40
N GLN A 6 4.86 -3.79 -3.35
CA GLN A 6 4.60 -4.54 -4.58
C GLN A 6 5.89 -4.76 -5.38
N GLU A 7 6.71 -3.72 -5.57
CA GLU A 7 7.97 -3.85 -6.30
C GLU A 7 8.96 -4.77 -5.59
N ILE A 8 9.13 -4.60 -4.26
CA ILE A 8 9.96 -5.50 -3.44
C ILE A 8 9.48 -6.95 -3.60
N THR A 9 8.17 -7.18 -3.43
CA THR A 9 7.58 -8.52 -3.52
C THR A 9 7.78 -9.15 -4.89
N TYR A 10 7.58 -8.39 -5.97
CA TYR A 10 7.76 -8.89 -7.34
C TYR A 10 9.21 -9.32 -7.58
N LEU A 11 10.17 -8.46 -7.27
CA LEU A 11 11.59 -8.74 -7.51
C LEU A 11 12.10 -9.91 -6.66
N ILE A 12 11.62 -10.07 -5.43
CA ILE A 12 11.94 -11.22 -4.59
C ILE A 12 11.29 -12.49 -5.16
N TYR A 13 10.00 -12.43 -5.50
CA TYR A 13 9.26 -13.58 -5.97
C TYR A 13 9.82 -14.14 -7.27
N THR A 14 10.24 -13.27 -8.17
CA THR A 14 10.83 -13.59 -9.47
C THR A 14 12.36 -13.74 -9.45
N GLU A 15 12.98 -13.64 -8.26
CA GLU A 15 14.43 -13.76 -8.07
C GLU A 15 15.22 -12.80 -8.97
N GLY A 16 14.70 -11.57 -9.11
CA GLY A 16 15.40 -10.48 -9.78
C GLY A 16 14.99 -10.25 -11.24
N ASP A 17 13.75 -10.50 -11.64
CA ASP A 17 13.27 -10.11 -12.97
C ASP A 17 13.12 -8.59 -13.10
N PHE A 18 14.25 -7.89 -13.16
CA PHE A 18 14.31 -6.45 -13.39
C PHE A 18 13.81 -6.06 -14.77
N GLU A 19 14.04 -6.91 -15.77
CA GLU A 19 13.60 -6.66 -17.14
C GLU A 19 12.08 -6.68 -17.27
N GLY A 20 11.40 -7.67 -16.68
CA GLY A 20 9.95 -7.73 -16.62
C GLY A 20 9.37 -6.54 -15.85
N SER A 21 10.03 -6.12 -14.76
CA SER A 21 9.64 -4.92 -14.02
C SER A 21 9.76 -3.64 -14.86
N ASP A 22 10.72 -3.53 -15.76
CA ASP A 22 10.91 -2.38 -16.64
C ASP A 22 9.96 -2.37 -17.86
N LYS A 23 9.39 -3.51 -18.21
CA LYS A 23 8.48 -3.66 -19.34
C LYS A 23 7.01 -3.59 -18.96
N THR A 24 6.66 -4.06 -17.78
CA THR A 24 5.27 -4.23 -17.35
C THR A 24 4.91 -3.34 -16.16
N PRO A 25 3.90 -2.47 -16.28
CA PRO A 25 3.46 -1.62 -15.19
C PRO A 25 3.08 -2.41 -13.94
N VAL A 26 3.32 -1.84 -12.76
CA VAL A 26 3.04 -2.50 -11.47
C VAL A 26 1.57 -2.91 -11.31
N HIS A 27 0.64 -2.13 -11.88
CA HIS A 27 -0.78 -2.44 -11.83
C HIS A 27 -1.18 -3.59 -12.75
N ASP A 28 -0.35 -3.93 -13.74
CA ASP A 28 -0.54 -5.13 -14.57
C ASP A 28 0.13 -6.35 -13.97
N ARG A 29 1.19 -6.18 -13.20
CA ARG A 29 1.86 -7.29 -12.47
C ARG A 29 1.09 -7.74 -11.23
N PHE A 30 0.32 -6.84 -10.62
CA PHE A 30 -0.52 -7.11 -9.45
C PHE A 30 -1.98 -6.83 -9.76
N ASN A 31 -2.79 -7.86 -9.75
CA ASN A 31 -4.23 -7.68 -9.90
C ASN A 31 -4.82 -6.97 -8.68
N PHE A 32 -5.40 -5.77 -8.88
CA PHE A 32 -6.10 -5.03 -7.86
C PHE A 32 -7.54 -5.50 -7.78
N ILE A 33 -7.86 -6.34 -6.80
CA ILE A 33 -9.11 -7.11 -6.76
C ILE A 33 -10.37 -6.27 -6.56
N GLU A 34 -10.24 -5.06 -6.00
CA GLU A 34 -11.35 -4.10 -5.86
C GLU A 34 -11.68 -3.33 -7.14
N LEU A 35 -10.81 -3.35 -8.14
CA LEU A 35 -11.15 -2.76 -9.43
C LEU A 35 -12.24 -3.61 -10.11
N ASN A 36 -13.43 -3.05 -10.18
CA ASN A 36 -14.58 -3.69 -10.82
C ASN A 36 -15.23 -2.71 -11.80
N PHE A 37 -14.59 -2.57 -12.96
CA PHE A 37 -15.14 -1.81 -14.08
C PHE A 37 -15.09 -2.66 -15.34
N GLU A 38 -15.91 -2.29 -16.32
CA GLU A 38 -15.83 -2.89 -17.65
C GLU A 38 -14.74 -2.18 -18.44
N HIS A 39 -13.72 -2.94 -18.83
CA HIS A 39 -12.68 -2.40 -19.70
C HIS A 39 -13.26 -2.18 -21.11
N PRO A 40 -12.90 -1.07 -21.80
CA PRO A 40 -13.37 -0.83 -23.18
C PRO A 40 -13.06 -1.98 -24.17
N ASP A 41 -11.92 -2.64 -23.98
CA ASP A 41 -11.61 -3.90 -24.68
C ASP A 41 -12.20 -5.07 -23.86
N PRO A 42 -13.16 -5.84 -24.46
CA PRO A 42 -13.80 -6.97 -23.76
C PRO A 42 -12.86 -8.15 -23.47
N ASN A 43 -11.67 -8.19 -24.10
CA ASN A 43 -10.66 -9.21 -23.84
C ASN A 43 -9.85 -8.90 -22.57
N VAL A 44 -9.85 -7.66 -22.10
CA VAL A 44 -9.13 -7.24 -20.88
C VAL A 44 -10.00 -7.48 -19.66
N LYS A 45 -9.60 -8.44 -18.84
CA LYS A 45 -10.26 -8.74 -17.57
C LYS A 45 -9.60 -7.94 -16.43
N VAL A 46 -10.40 -7.40 -15.51
CA VAL A 46 -9.95 -6.65 -14.34
C VAL A 46 -10.56 -7.19 -13.06
N GLY A 47 -9.94 -6.92 -11.93
CA GLY A 47 -10.45 -7.27 -10.61
C GLY A 47 -10.74 -8.77 -10.45
N LEU A 48 -11.93 -9.09 -9.98
CA LEU A 48 -12.35 -10.47 -9.74
C LEU A 48 -12.42 -11.30 -11.03
N LYS A 49 -12.88 -10.73 -12.15
CA LYS A 49 -12.89 -11.42 -13.45
C LYS A 49 -11.50 -11.83 -13.90
N ARG A 50 -10.50 -10.98 -13.64
CA ARG A 50 -9.09 -11.29 -13.90
C ARG A 50 -8.59 -12.39 -12.95
N LEU A 51 -8.91 -12.29 -11.67
CA LEU A 51 -8.52 -13.28 -10.66
C LEU A 51 -9.02 -14.68 -11.00
N GLU A 52 -10.23 -14.80 -11.54
CA GLU A 52 -10.81 -16.09 -11.96
C GLU A 52 -10.10 -16.68 -13.18
N ALA A 53 -9.59 -15.82 -14.06
CA ALA A 53 -8.94 -16.24 -15.31
C ALA A 53 -7.44 -16.57 -15.15
N GLU A 54 -6.78 -16.00 -14.14
CA GLU A 54 -5.34 -16.21 -13.91
C GLU A 54 -5.08 -17.55 -13.22
N THR A 55 -4.06 -18.25 -13.70
CA THR A 55 -3.55 -19.46 -13.02
C THR A 55 -2.63 -19.09 -11.86
N PRO A 56 -2.63 -19.86 -10.75
CA PRO A 56 -1.64 -19.68 -9.69
C PRO A 56 -0.21 -19.94 -10.18
N PRO A 57 0.79 -19.30 -9.57
CA PRO A 57 0.70 -18.33 -8.48
C PRO A 57 0.27 -16.94 -8.96
N ARG A 58 -0.48 -16.21 -8.14
CA ARG A 58 -1.04 -14.89 -8.47
C ARG A 58 -0.56 -13.84 -7.50
N LEU A 59 -0.11 -12.69 -8.03
CA LEU A 59 0.22 -11.51 -7.25
C LEU A 59 -0.99 -10.58 -7.21
N LEU A 60 -1.46 -10.28 -6.00
CA LEU A 60 -2.68 -9.54 -5.78
C LEU A 60 -2.41 -8.29 -4.94
N LYS A 61 -3.20 -7.24 -5.17
CA LYS A 61 -3.26 -6.04 -4.35
C LYS A 61 -4.67 -5.86 -3.81
N THR A 62 -4.76 -5.44 -2.56
CA THR A 62 -6.04 -5.10 -1.92
C THR A 62 -5.86 -4.00 -0.87
N HIS A 63 -6.93 -3.24 -0.61
CA HIS A 63 -7.07 -2.32 0.53
C HIS A 63 -8.19 -2.76 1.48
N LEU A 64 -8.76 -3.96 1.27
CA LEU A 64 -9.83 -4.49 2.10
C LEU A 64 -9.32 -4.99 3.46
N SER A 65 -10.20 -4.99 4.44
CA SER A 65 -9.95 -5.59 5.75
C SER A 65 -9.82 -7.11 5.65
N SER A 66 -9.15 -7.74 6.63
CA SER A 66 -9.01 -9.20 6.71
C SER A 66 -10.37 -9.93 6.77
N ASN A 67 -11.44 -9.22 7.16
CA ASN A 67 -12.78 -9.79 7.23
C ASN A 67 -13.27 -10.37 5.90
N PHE A 68 -12.84 -9.79 4.78
CA PHE A 68 -13.16 -10.30 3.44
C PHE A 68 -12.37 -11.57 3.08
N PHE A 69 -11.30 -11.89 3.82
CA PHE A 69 -10.38 -12.98 3.52
C PHE A 69 -10.44 -14.15 4.51
N LYS A 70 -11.44 -14.20 5.41
CA LYS A 70 -11.56 -15.26 6.43
C LYS A 70 -11.49 -16.65 5.81
N LYS A 71 -12.29 -16.92 4.77
CA LYS A 71 -12.27 -18.20 4.06
C LYS A 71 -10.94 -18.51 3.37
N THR A 72 -10.22 -17.48 2.90
CA THR A 72 -8.90 -17.62 2.28
C THR A 72 -7.86 -17.95 3.35
N LEU A 73 -7.94 -17.30 4.50
CA LEU A 73 -7.09 -17.57 5.66
C LEU A 73 -7.33 -19.00 6.20
N GLU A 74 -8.54 -19.50 6.23
CA GLU A 74 -8.87 -20.86 6.60
C GLU A 74 -8.24 -21.91 5.67
N LYS A 75 -8.20 -21.64 4.36
CA LYS A 75 -7.64 -22.56 3.34
C LYS A 75 -6.11 -22.68 3.36
N LYS A 76 -5.42 -21.84 4.12
CA LYS A 76 -3.97 -21.89 4.38
C LYS A 76 -3.04 -21.90 3.16
N LYS A 77 -3.46 -21.33 2.02
CA LYS A 77 -2.69 -21.35 0.76
C LYS A 77 -2.13 -19.98 0.33
N THR A 78 -2.60 -18.89 0.94
CA THR A 78 -2.25 -17.51 0.55
C THR A 78 -1.41 -16.86 1.63
N LYS A 79 -0.31 -16.21 1.25
CA LYS A 79 0.48 -15.34 2.11
C LYS A 79 0.00 -13.89 1.95
N PHE A 80 -0.06 -13.15 3.04
CA PHE A 80 -0.47 -11.74 3.08
C PHE A 80 0.67 -10.88 3.60
N ILE A 81 1.05 -9.88 2.83
CA ILE A 81 1.99 -8.85 3.24
C ILE A 81 1.20 -7.57 3.45
N VAL A 82 1.21 -7.06 4.67
CA VAL A 82 0.42 -5.89 5.07
C VAL A 82 1.36 -4.76 5.46
N VAL A 83 1.14 -3.56 4.92
CA VAL A 83 1.94 -2.38 5.26
C VAL A 83 1.09 -1.41 6.06
N PHE A 84 1.46 -1.21 7.31
CA PHE A 84 0.90 -0.18 8.18
C PHE A 84 1.67 1.13 8.04
N ARG A 85 1.02 2.22 8.35
CA ARG A 85 1.62 3.55 8.37
C ARG A 85 1.02 4.39 9.48
N ASN A 86 1.78 5.34 10.05
CA ASN A 86 1.24 6.33 10.96
C ASN A 86 -0.03 6.96 10.39
N PRO A 87 -1.14 7.02 11.15
CA PRO A 87 -2.43 7.50 10.65
C PRO A 87 -2.38 8.92 10.11
N LYS A 88 -1.64 9.83 10.75
CA LYS A 88 -1.52 11.24 10.30
C LYS A 88 -0.83 11.31 8.94
N ASP A 89 0.28 10.61 8.75
CA ASP A 89 0.99 10.57 7.47
C ASP A 89 0.20 9.80 6.39
N MET A 90 -0.57 8.80 6.79
CA MET A 90 -1.49 8.11 5.87
C MET A 90 -2.54 9.09 5.34
N LEU A 91 -3.18 9.86 6.23
CA LEU A 91 -4.20 10.84 5.84
C LEU A 91 -3.65 11.93 4.94
N ALA A 92 -2.48 12.50 5.26
CA ALA A 92 -1.82 13.49 4.40
C ALA A 92 -1.50 12.92 3.01
N SER A 93 -1.05 11.67 2.95
CA SER A 93 -0.80 10.98 1.67
C SER A 93 -2.09 10.70 0.90
N TYR A 94 -3.14 10.29 1.61
CA TYR A 94 -4.41 9.92 1.00
C TYR A 94 -5.17 11.13 0.47
N TYR A 95 -5.10 12.26 1.16
CA TYR A 95 -5.65 13.53 0.65
C TYR A 95 -5.04 13.91 -0.70
N ASN A 96 -3.72 13.81 -0.85
CA ASN A 96 -3.08 14.09 -2.13
C ASN A 96 -3.47 13.09 -3.22
N PHE A 97 -3.63 11.82 -2.86
CA PHE A 97 -4.14 10.81 -3.76
C PHE A 97 -5.60 11.11 -4.18
N TYR A 98 -6.44 11.53 -3.25
CA TYR A 98 -7.82 11.95 -3.52
C TYR A 98 -7.88 13.05 -4.57
N LYS A 99 -7.04 14.07 -4.43
CA LYS A 99 -6.98 15.17 -5.38
C LYS A 99 -6.52 14.76 -6.78
N MET A 100 -5.61 13.80 -6.84
CA MET A 100 -5.01 13.34 -8.09
C MET A 100 -5.89 12.32 -8.83
N ALA A 101 -6.60 11.46 -8.11
CA ALA A 101 -7.35 10.33 -8.66
C ALA A 101 -8.80 10.71 -8.98
N SER A 102 -9.01 11.59 -9.97
CA SER A 102 -10.32 12.14 -10.36
C SER A 102 -11.34 11.09 -10.82
N PHE A 103 -10.89 9.89 -11.21
CA PHE A 103 -11.76 8.81 -11.65
C PHE A 103 -12.49 8.09 -10.50
N GLN A 104 -12.02 8.25 -9.27
CA GLN A 104 -12.60 7.60 -8.09
C GLN A 104 -13.24 8.61 -7.13
N PHE A 105 -12.90 9.90 -7.22
CA PHE A 105 -13.21 10.87 -6.18
C PHE A 105 -13.54 12.24 -6.75
N ASP A 106 -14.37 12.99 -6.05
CA ASP A 106 -14.53 14.43 -6.25
C ASP A 106 -13.26 15.15 -5.78
N SER A 107 -12.41 15.53 -6.74
CA SER A 107 -11.04 16.00 -6.53
C SER A 107 -10.91 17.43 -6.01
N ASN A 108 -12.03 18.17 -5.89
CA ASN A 108 -12.02 19.61 -5.63
C ASN A 108 -12.08 20.00 -4.14
N GLY A 109 -12.14 19.02 -3.23
CA GLY A 109 -12.27 19.27 -1.80
C GLY A 109 -11.01 19.83 -1.15
N THR A 110 -11.20 20.67 -0.11
CA THR A 110 -10.14 21.17 0.76
C THR A 110 -9.66 20.09 1.72
N TRP A 111 -8.55 20.35 2.42
CA TRP A 111 -8.08 19.47 3.50
C TRP A 111 -9.13 19.32 4.61
N GLU A 112 -9.79 20.39 4.99
CA GLU A 112 -10.82 20.44 6.02
C GLU A 112 -11.99 19.52 5.66
N GLU A 113 -12.48 19.60 4.43
CA GLU A 113 -13.56 18.73 3.95
C GLU A 113 -13.16 17.27 3.90
N PHE A 114 -11.93 16.97 3.47
CA PHE A 114 -11.40 15.61 3.50
C PHE A 114 -11.29 15.10 4.94
N PHE A 115 -10.80 15.92 5.88
CA PHE A 115 -10.67 15.54 7.28
C PHE A 115 -12.04 15.32 7.94
N GLU A 116 -13.06 16.13 7.59
CA GLU A 116 -14.44 15.87 8.02
C GLU A 116 -15.01 14.55 7.49
N ARG A 117 -14.70 14.21 6.23
CA ARG A 117 -15.08 12.90 5.68
C ARG A 117 -14.40 11.75 6.43
N PHE A 118 -13.12 11.91 6.77
CA PHE A 118 -12.40 10.93 7.59
C PHE A 118 -13.06 10.73 8.96
N LYS A 119 -13.37 11.80 9.68
CA LYS A 119 -14.02 11.73 11.00
C LYS A 119 -15.35 11.00 10.98
N ASN A 120 -16.06 11.07 9.86
CA ASN A 120 -17.38 10.46 9.66
C ASN A 120 -17.31 9.11 8.90
N ASP A 121 -16.16 8.48 8.79
CA ASP A 121 -15.93 7.22 8.08
C ASP A 121 -16.38 7.23 6.59
N LYS A 122 -16.37 8.41 5.97
CA LYS A 122 -16.81 8.65 4.57
C LYS A 122 -15.65 8.76 3.59
N ILE A 123 -14.49 8.26 3.93
CA ILE A 123 -13.38 8.08 2.99
C ILE A 123 -13.46 6.72 2.32
N VAL A 124 -12.93 6.60 1.11
CA VAL A 124 -12.92 5.33 0.39
C VAL A 124 -12.07 4.29 1.15
N HIS A 125 -12.45 3.04 1.07
CA HIS A 125 -11.97 1.89 1.84
C HIS A 125 -12.37 1.89 3.32
N GLY A 126 -13.21 2.84 3.79
CA GLY A 126 -13.80 2.83 5.13
C GLY A 126 -12.84 3.28 6.23
N ASN A 127 -13.13 2.85 7.46
CA ASN A 127 -12.36 3.24 8.64
C ASN A 127 -10.95 2.64 8.60
N TYR A 128 -9.95 3.51 8.56
CA TYR A 128 -8.53 3.11 8.50
C TYR A 128 -8.08 2.30 9.72
N PHE A 129 -8.51 2.71 10.91
CA PHE A 129 -8.13 2.02 12.15
C PHE A 129 -8.70 0.61 12.20
N ASP A 130 -9.98 0.45 11.87
CA ASP A 130 -10.65 -0.84 11.91
C ASP A 130 -10.07 -1.80 10.86
N MET A 131 -9.71 -1.27 9.69
CA MET A 131 -9.02 -2.05 8.66
C MET A 131 -7.67 -2.56 9.17
N GLN A 132 -6.86 -1.72 9.80
CA GLN A 132 -5.55 -2.14 10.33
C GLN A 132 -5.70 -3.13 11.49
N LEU A 133 -6.61 -2.87 12.42
CA LEU A 133 -6.88 -3.79 13.53
C LEU A 133 -7.37 -5.15 13.04
N SER A 134 -8.17 -5.18 11.98
CA SER A 134 -8.60 -6.43 11.38
C SER A 134 -7.43 -7.31 10.96
N TRP A 135 -6.36 -6.72 10.40
CA TRP A 135 -5.13 -7.43 10.05
C TRP A 135 -4.22 -7.66 11.25
N TRP A 136 -4.19 -6.75 12.23
CA TRP A 136 -3.42 -6.90 13.46
C TRP A 136 -3.85 -8.12 14.27
N ALA A 137 -5.12 -8.48 14.22
CA ALA A 137 -5.64 -9.71 14.82
C ALA A 137 -4.95 -10.97 14.30
N TYR A 138 -4.39 -10.93 13.09
CA TYR A 138 -3.64 -12.04 12.47
C TYR A 138 -2.11 -11.89 12.55
N ARG A 139 -1.58 -10.96 13.38
CA ARG A 139 -0.12 -10.71 13.48
C ARG A 139 0.75 -11.92 13.84
N ASN A 140 0.15 -12.91 14.48
CA ASN A 140 0.81 -14.17 14.86
C ASN A 140 0.53 -15.31 13.86
N ASP A 141 -0.26 -15.09 12.81
CA ASP A 141 -0.48 -16.11 11.78
C ASP A 141 0.76 -16.18 10.87
N PRO A 142 1.38 -17.36 10.68
CA PRO A 142 2.61 -17.48 9.87
C PRO A 142 2.43 -17.10 8.40
N ARG A 143 1.19 -16.90 7.95
CA ARG A 143 0.87 -16.46 6.59
C ARG A 143 0.63 -14.97 6.47
N VAL A 144 0.68 -14.23 7.57
CA VAL A 144 0.47 -12.78 7.60
C VAL A 144 1.74 -12.12 8.11
N LYS A 145 2.37 -11.31 7.30
CA LYS A 145 3.52 -10.49 7.69
C LYS A 145 3.16 -9.02 7.64
N ILE A 146 3.27 -8.36 8.78
CA ILE A 146 2.97 -6.94 8.93
C ILE A 146 4.28 -6.16 8.95
N PHE A 147 4.36 -5.12 8.14
CA PHE A 147 5.44 -4.16 8.10
C PHE A 147 4.91 -2.79 8.50
N LYS A 148 5.71 -2.01 9.21
CA LYS A 148 5.48 -0.57 9.37
C LYS A 148 6.29 0.18 8.33
N TYR A 149 5.66 1.11 7.63
CA TYR A 149 6.29 1.91 6.58
C TYR A 149 7.51 2.67 7.12
N GLU A 150 7.42 3.16 8.34
CA GLU A 150 8.45 3.89 9.05
C GLU A 150 9.71 3.03 9.28
N ASP A 151 9.52 1.77 9.71
CA ASP A 151 10.62 0.82 9.91
C ASP A 151 11.28 0.44 8.59
N MET A 152 10.49 0.25 7.54
CA MET A 152 11.02 -0.02 6.19
C MET A 152 11.89 1.14 5.67
N LEU A 153 11.55 2.40 6.01
CA LEU A 153 12.35 3.55 5.63
C LEU A 153 13.66 3.64 6.42
N LYS A 154 13.65 3.24 7.69
CA LYS A 154 14.86 3.22 8.54
C LYS A 154 15.88 2.18 8.06
N ASP A 155 15.40 1.01 7.69
CA ASP A 155 16.23 -0.10 7.23
C ASP A 155 15.57 -0.85 6.05
N PRO A 156 15.74 -0.32 4.82
CA PRO A 156 15.19 -0.93 3.62
C PRO A 156 15.77 -2.33 3.32
N GLU A 157 17.04 -2.58 3.65
CA GLU A 157 17.67 -3.87 3.45
C GLU A 157 17.04 -4.93 4.34
N GLN A 158 16.87 -4.63 5.62
CA GLN A 158 16.21 -5.55 6.56
C GLN A 158 14.76 -5.83 6.13
N ALA A 159 14.05 -4.83 5.60
CA ALA A 159 12.70 -5.04 5.07
C ALA A 159 12.71 -6.02 3.89
N VAL A 160 13.64 -5.89 2.93
CA VAL A 160 13.80 -6.83 1.81
C VAL A 160 14.12 -8.24 2.30
N ARG A 161 15.06 -8.39 3.23
CA ARG A 161 15.43 -9.68 3.84
C ARG A 161 14.22 -10.35 4.53
N GLN A 162 13.43 -9.57 5.26
CA GLN A 162 12.23 -10.09 5.94
C GLN A 162 11.15 -10.53 4.95
N VAL A 163 10.96 -9.82 3.83
CA VAL A 163 10.04 -10.24 2.77
C VAL A 163 10.54 -11.51 2.09
N ALA A 164 11.84 -11.61 1.79
CA ALA A 164 12.44 -12.81 1.20
C ALA A 164 12.25 -14.04 2.10
N ALA A 165 12.58 -13.93 3.38
CA ALA A 165 12.37 -14.99 4.37
C ALA A 165 10.89 -15.39 4.48
N PHE A 166 9.97 -14.41 4.49
CA PHE A 166 8.53 -14.67 4.55
C PHE A 166 8.02 -15.39 3.29
N LEU A 167 8.57 -15.07 2.13
CA LEU A 167 8.24 -15.73 0.86
C LEU A 167 9.02 -17.05 0.64
N GLU A 168 9.87 -17.45 1.60
CA GLU A 168 10.70 -18.65 1.51
C GLU A 168 11.65 -18.61 0.30
N LYS A 169 12.21 -17.42 0.04
CA LYS A 169 13.19 -17.18 -1.02
C LYS A 169 14.57 -16.98 -0.41
N ASP A 170 15.53 -17.76 -0.89
CA ASP A 170 16.95 -17.63 -0.53
C ASP A 170 17.64 -16.79 -1.62
N LEU A 171 17.97 -15.54 -1.29
CA LEU A 171 18.55 -14.58 -2.21
C LEU A 171 19.98 -14.25 -1.78
N SER A 172 20.88 -14.10 -2.75
CA SER A 172 22.23 -13.61 -2.49
C SER A 172 22.22 -12.16 -1.97
N ASP A 173 23.23 -11.79 -1.19
CA ASP A 173 23.40 -10.41 -0.71
C ASP A 173 23.48 -9.41 -1.86
N ASP A 174 24.14 -9.76 -2.97
CA ASP A 174 24.21 -8.93 -4.18
C ASP A 174 22.80 -8.65 -4.76
N LEU A 175 21.94 -9.66 -4.84
CA LEU A 175 20.57 -9.48 -5.34
C LEU A 175 19.73 -8.65 -4.36
N ILE A 176 19.89 -8.85 -3.06
CA ILE A 176 19.23 -8.03 -2.04
C ILE A 176 19.60 -6.55 -2.21
N GLN A 177 20.90 -6.23 -2.35
CA GLN A 177 21.36 -4.85 -2.56
C GLN A 177 20.78 -4.24 -3.85
N LYS A 178 20.76 -4.99 -4.95
CA LYS A 178 20.15 -4.55 -6.20
C LYS A 178 18.64 -4.26 -6.04
N ILE A 179 17.91 -5.08 -5.27
CA ILE A 179 16.51 -4.84 -4.97
C ILE A 179 16.33 -3.56 -4.14
N VAL A 180 17.17 -3.36 -3.12
CA VAL A 180 17.15 -2.13 -2.29
C VAL A 180 17.37 -0.87 -3.14
N GLU A 181 18.40 -0.86 -3.99
CA GLU A 181 18.68 0.26 -4.89
C GLU A 181 17.53 0.51 -5.87
N ARG A 182 17.02 -0.55 -6.50
CA ARG A 182 15.91 -0.49 -7.45
C ARG A 182 14.64 0.05 -6.82
N THR A 183 14.35 -0.34 -5.59
CA THR A 183 13.15 0.06 -4.86
C THR A 183 13.33 1.32 -4.02
N SER A 184 14.47 2.00 -4.13
CA SER A 184 14.65 3.32 -3.52
C SER A 184 13.63 4.32 -4.06
N PHE A 185 13.19 5.27 -3.21
CA PHE A 185 12.22 6.30 -3.62
C PHE A 185 12.65 7.05 -4.89
N LYS A 186 13.95 7.40 -4.99
CA LYS A 186 14.51 8.11 -6.14
C LYS A 186 14.42 7.28 -7.43
N SER A 187 14.71 6.00 -7.35
CA SER A 187 14.64 5.07 -8.49
C SER A 187 13.18 4.88 -8.94
N MET A 188 12.30 4.52 -8.01
CA MET A 188 10.90 4.26 -8.30
C MET A 188 10.16 5.50 -8.83
N LYS A 189 10.43 6.69 -8.28
CA LYS A 189 9.84 7.96 -8.74
C LYS A 189 10.13 8.24 -10.21
N LYS A 190 11.29 7.84 -10.71
CA LYS A 190 11.69 8.04 -12.11
C LYS A 190 11.16 6.97 -13.05
N ASN A 191 10.74 5.82 -12.52
CA ASN A 191 10.33 4.69 -13.34
C ASN A 191 8.84 4.78 -13.73
N PRO A 192 8.50 4.95 -15.03
CA PRO A 192 7.12 5.07 -15.48
C PRO A 192 6.30 3.78 -15.29
N MET A 193 6.95 2.61 -15.07
CA MET A 193 6.27 1.36 -14.74
C MET A 193 5.82 1.30 -13.28
N LEU A 194 6.34 2.18 -12.41
CA LEU A 194 6.08 2.19 -10.97
C LEU A 194 5.35 3.44 -10.48
N ASN A 195 5.53 4.58 -11.16
CA ASN A 195 5.05 5.88 -10.70
C ASN A 195 3.65 6.25 -11.22
N TYR A 196 2.96 5.33 -11.87
CA TYR A 196 1.61 5.50 -12.45
C TYR A 196 1.48 6.62 -13.48
N SER A 197 2.59 7.18 -14.01
CA SER A 197 2.53 8.25 -15.02
C SER A 197 1.84 7.85 -16.33
N LYS A 198 1.73 6.54 -16.59
CA LYS A 198 1.03 5.98 -17.75
C LYS A 198 -0.40 5.51 -17.43
N PHE A 199 -0.84 5.61 -16.17
CA PHE A 199 -2.17 5.19 -15.76
C PHE A 199 -3.18 6.30 -16.01
N GLY A 200 -4.20 6.04 -16.83
CA GLY A 200 -5.28 7.00 -17.09
C GLY A 200 -6.11 7.33 -15.85
N GLY A 201 -6.67 8.53 -15.79
CA GLY A 201 -7.52 8.96 -14.67
C GLY A 201 -6.78 9.53 -13.46
N MET A 202 -5.45 9.69 -13.53
CA MET A 202 -4.66 10.39 -12.52
C MET A 202 -4.11 11.70 -13.06
N ASP A 203 -4.41 12.81 -12.39
CA ASP A 203 -3.86 14.12 -12.75
C ASP A 203 -2.55 14.40 -11.99
N HIS A 204 -1.45 14.03 -12.62
CA HIS A 204 -0.10 14.22 -12.07
C HIS A 204 0.33 15.70 -11.99
N LYS A 205 -0.42 16.65 -12.59
CA LYS A 205 -0.18 18.09 -12.43
C LYS A 205 -0.64 18.57 -11.06
N ILE A 206 -1.68 17.94 -10.48
CA ILE A 206 -2.16 18.25 -9.14
C ILE A 206 -1.20 17.70 -8.09
N SER A 207 -0.80 16.43 -8.23
CA SER A 207 0.19 15.79 -7.35
C SER A 207 0.85 14.63 -8.07
N PRO A 208 2.17 14.45 -7.97
CA PRO A 208 2.78 13.23 -8.44
C PRO A 208 2.37 12.06 -7.52
N PHE A 209 2.16 10.88 -8.09
CA PHE A 209 1.83 9.68 -7.31
C PHE A 209 2.90 9.37 -6.26
N MET A 210 4.18 9.36 -6.66
CA MET A 210 5.32 9.28 -5.73
C MET A 210 5.75 10.69 -5.32
N ARG A 211 5.15 11.20 -4.24
CA ARG A 211 5.22 12.59 -3.84
C ARG A 211 6.50 12.92 -3.06
N LYS A 212 6.65 12.41 -1.84
CA LYS A 212 7.76 12.75 -0.93
C LYS A 212 8.56 11.53 -0.46
N GLY A 213 7.93 10.41 -0.15
CA GLY A 213 8.60 9.19 0.32
C GLY A 213 9.26 9.36 1.70
N GLN A 214 8.64 10.11 2.60
CA GLN A 214 9.18 10.44 3.93
C GLN A 214 8.09 10.38 5.01
N VAL A 215 8.51 10.37 6.26
CA VAL A 215 7.66 10.50 7.46
C VAL A 215 7.54 11.96 7.88
N GLY A 216 6.49 12.30 8.65
CA GLY A 216 6.31 13.62 9.25
C GLY A 216 5.67 14.66 8.32
N ASP A 217 5.29 14.31 7.09
CA ASP A 217 4.68 15.26 6.17
C ASP A 217 3.28 15.74 6.60
N TRP A 218 2.65 15.01 7.51
CA TRP A 218 1.37 15.38 8.10
C TRP A 218 1.39 16.79 8.73
N THR A 219 2.54 17.26 9.24
CA THR A 219 2.71 18.58 9.84
C THR A 219 2.40 19.74 8.89
N ASN A 220 2.41 19.49 7.57
CA ASN A 220 2.06 20.48 6.56
C ASN A 220 0.55 20.59 6.30
N TYR A 221 -0.27 19.76 6.92
CA TYR A 221 -1.71 19.67 6.68
C TYR A 221 -2.54 19.88 7.95
N PHE A 222 -2.12 19.26 9.04
CA PHE A 222 -2.90 19.19 10.27
C PHE A 222 -2.82 20.45 11.10
N SER A 223 -3.95 20.90 11.64
CA SER A 223 -3.95 21.76 12.81
C SER A 223 -3.53 20.98 14.07
N LYS A 224 -3.17 21.68 15.14
CA LYS A 224 -2.84 21.03 16.44
C LYS A 224 -4.01 20.19 16.96
N GLU A 225 -5.23 20.71 16.82
CA GLU A 225 -6.47 20.04 17.25
C GLU A 225 -6.75 18.78 16.43
N GLN A 226 -6.55 18.85 15.12
CA GLN A 226 -6.71 17.68 14.23
C GLN A 226 -5.68 16.60 14.55
N ALA A 227 -4.42 16.98 14.77
CA ALA A 227 -3.36 16.04 15.12
C ALA A 227 -3.69 15.35 16.46
N LYS A 228 -4.05 16.13 17.49
CA LYS A 228 -4.44 15.62 18.80
C LYS A 228 -5.61 14.64 18.71
N LEU A 229 -6.64 14.96 17.90
CA LEU A 229 -7.79 14.07 17.70
C LEU A 229 -7.36 12.73 17.13
N VAL A 230 -6.49 12.72 16.10
CA VAL A 230 -6.00 11.47 15.49
C VAL A 230 -5.14 10.68 16.48
N ASP A 231 -4.33 11.34 17.30
CA ASP A 231 -3.54 10.70 18.33
C ASP A 231 -4.42 10.05 19.41
N GLU A 232 -5.49 10.74 19.85
CA GLU A 232 -6.47 10.20 20.80
C GLU A 232 -7.21 8.96 20.23
N ILE A 233 -7.59 9.00 18.94
CA ILE A 233 -8.20 7.85 18.28
C ILE A 233 -7.20 6.69 18.17
N SER A 234 -5.94 7.00 17.83
CA SER A 234 -4.86 5.99 17.73
C SER A 234 -4.60 5.32 19.08
N ALA A 235 -4.46 6.10 20.14
CA ALA A 235 -4.26 5.59 21.49
C ALA A 235 -5.44 4.69 21.91
N LYS A 236 -6.67 5.16 21.72
CA LYS A 236 -7.85 4.40 22.09
C LYS A 236 -8.01 3.09 21.29
N LYS A 237 -7.72 3.10 19.99
CA LYS A 237 -7.95 1.93 19.12
C LYS A 237 -6.73 1.02 19.00
N PHE A 238 -5.54 1.57 18.80
CA PHE A 238 -4.35 0.80 18.52
C PHE A 238 -3.61 0.36 19.77
N GLU A 239 -3.37 1.26 20.71
CA GLU A 239 -2.55 0.94 21.89
C GLU A 239 -3.25 -0.06 22.82
N THR A 240 -4.59 -0.01 22.91
CA THR A 240 -5.37 -1.02 23.65
C THR A 240 -5.20 -2.44 23.10
N GLU A 241 -4.86 -2.56 21.81
CA GLU A 241 -4.59 -3.83 21.12
C GLU A 241 -3.09 -4.14 21.01
N GLY A 242 -2.23 -3.32 21.65
CA GLY A 242 -0.78 -3.45 21.63
C GLY A 242 -0.13 -3.09 20.29
N LEU A 243 -0.81 -2.28 19.48
CA LEU A 243 -0.26 -1.72 18.25
C LEU A 243 0.21 -0.28 18.48
N TYR A 244 1.52 -0.06 18.39
CA TYR A 244 2.13 1.26 18.56
C TYR A 244 2.66 1.74 17.21
N MET A 245 2.31 2.98 16.86
CA MET A 245 2.76 3.64 15.62
C MET A 245 3.65 4.83 16.01
N GLU A 246 4.82 4.93 15.40
CA GLU A 246 5.74 6.04 15.66
C GLU A 246 5.27 7.32 14.96
N ASP A 247 5.44 8.46 15.60
CA ASP A 247 5.06 9.77 15.05
C ASP A 247 5.98 10.28 13.94
N GLY A 248 7.14 9.67 13.79
CA GLY A 248 8.08 10.01 12.73
C GLY A 248 8.66 11.44 12.84
N MET A 249 8.73 11.98 14.06
CA MET A 249 9.42 13.24 14.36
C MET A 249 10.84 12.97 14.85
#